data_1114a75d2036df17f0d3b00c8dfaa47b
#
_entry.id   1114a75d2036df17f0d3b00c8dfaa47b
#
_cell.length_a   1.000
_cell.length_b   1.000
_cell.length_c   1.000
_cell.angle_alpha   90.00
_cell.angle_beta   90.00
_cell.angle_gamma   90.00
#
_symmetry.space_group_name_H-M   'P 1'
#
loop_
_entity.id
_entity.type
_entity.pdbx_description
1 polymer ?
#
loop_
_entity_poly.entity_id
_entity_poly.type
_entity_poly.pdbx_seq_one_letter_code
_entity_poly.pdbx_strand_id
1 'polypeptide(L)'
;KKPKAIVPVYLYGMPAKLDEIMAVAEKYGIPVIEDAAEGFGSRYKGRVCGTFGKYGVLSFNGNKMITTSGGGALICPDAEAKKEVMFYATQAREAYPYYQHEKIGYNYRMSNICAGIGRGQMTVVDEHIAHHKHLCGLYRELLADVEGITLHENPSGCYDSNYWLNTVLLDENLHVKGRSEEHTSELQ
;
A
#
# COMPACT_ATOMS: atom_id res chain seq x y z
N LYS A 1 -14.26 -5.51 -23.86
CA LYS A 1 -13.11 -4.58 -24.01
C LYS A 1 -11.94 -5.14 -23.21
N LYS A 2 -10.71 -5.07 -23.75
CA LYS A 2 -9.50 -5.47 -23.04
C LYS A 2 -9.21 -4.46 -21.91
N PRO A 3 -8.96 -4.88 -20.66
CA PRO A 3 -8.52 -4.00 -19.59
C PRO A 3 -7.21 -3.27 -19.97
N LYS A 4 -7.03 -2.05 -19.51
CA LYS A 4 -5.81 -1.27 -19.76
C LYS A 4 -4.72 -1.51 -18.72
N ALA A 5 -5.09 -1.93 -17.53
CA ALA A 5 -4.20 -2.30 -16.44
C ALA A 5 -4.87 -3.27 -15.49
N ILE A 6 -4.05 -4.00 -14.71
CA ILE A 6 -4.45 -4.76 -13.52
C ILE A 6 -3.89 -4.01 -12.32
N VAL A 7 -4.71 -3.76 -11.31
CA VAL A 7 -4.29 -3.04 -10.10
C VAL A 7 -4.55 -3.95 -8.89
N PRO A 8 -3.58 -4.80 -8.51
CA PRO A 8 -3.65 -5.53 -7.24
C PRO A 8 -3.42 -4.58 -6.08
N VAL A 9 -4.23 -4.72 -5.02
CA VAL A 9 -4.11 -3.96 -3.78
C VAL A 9 -3.61 -4.88 -2.68
N TYR A 10 -2.59 -4.47 -1.94
CA TYR A 10 -2.04 -5.21 -0.80
C TYR A 10 -2.75 -4.82 0.49
N LEU A 11 -4.02 -5.20 0.55
CA LEU A 11 -4.91 -4.82 1.64
C LEU A 11 -4.35 -5.27 2.99
N TYR A 12 -4.35 -4.36 3.97
CA TYR A 12 -3.83 -4.56 5.33
C TYR A 12 -2.33 -4.92 5.41
N GLY A 13 -1.61 -4.76 4.30
CA GLY A 13 -0.20 -5.11 4.20
C GLY A 13 0.06 -6.52 3.66
N MET A 14 -1.00 -7.29 3.37
CA MET A 14 -0.86 -8.65 2.85
C MET A 14 -0.55 -8.64 1.35
N PRO A 15 0.54 -9.29 0.88
CA PRO A 15 0.81 -9.43 -0.53
C PRO A 15 -0.30 -10.18 -1.27
N ALA A 16 -0.60 -9.78 -2.50
CA ALA A 16 -1.53 -10.48 -3.36
C ALA A 16 -0.90 -11.79 -3.91
N LYS A 17 -1.71 -12.63 -4.58
CA LYS A 17 -1.24 -13.83 -5.31
C LYS A 17 -0.51 -13.42 -6.58
N LEU A 18 0.72 -12.92 -6.42
CA LEU A 18 1.45 -12.23 -7.48
C LEU A 18 1.82 -13.13 -8.65
N ASP A 19 2.16 -14.40 -8.41
CA ASP A 19 2.50 -15.31 -9.51
C ASP A 19 1.33 -15.48 -10.48
N GLU A 20 0.13 -15.71 -9.94
CA GLU A 20 -1.08 -15.90 -10.76
C GLU A 20 -1.46 -14.60 -11.48
N ILE A 21 -1.38 -13.47 -10.79
CA ILE A 21 -1.69 -12.15 -11.35
C ILE A 21 -0.69 -11.82 -12.48
N MET A 22 0.60 -12.00 -12.25
CA MET A 22 1.64 -11.72 -13.24
C MET A 22 1.54 -12.65 -14.44
N ALA A 23 1.24 -13.94 -14.25
CA ALA A 23 1.02 -14.88 -15.34
C ALA A 23 -0.18 -14.48 -16.23
N VAL A 24 -1.28 -14.04 -15.63
CA VAL A 24 -2.44 -13.52 -16.38
C VAL A 24 -2.09 -12.23 -17.10
N ALA A 25 -1.39 -11.31 -16.44
CA ALA A 25 -0.96 -10.04 -17.02
C ALA A 25 -0.07 -10.24 -18.26
N GLU A 26 0.91 -11.13 -18.15
CA GLU A 26 1.81 -11.49 -19.25
C GLU A 26 1.06 -12.14 -20.41
N LYS A 27 0.21 -13.16 -20.13
CA LYS A 27 -0.60 -13.86 -21.14
C LYS A 27 -1.41 -12.92 -22.01
N TYR A 28 -1.95 -11.85 -21.42
CA TYR A 28 -2.82 -10.90 -22.14
C TYR A 28 -2.13 -9.59 -22.51
N GLY A 29 -0.84 -9.42 -22.20
CA GLY A 29 -0.07 -8.19 -22.41
C GLY A 29 -0.73 -6.99 -21.76
N ILE A 30 -1.10 -7.10 -20.46
CA ILE A 30 -1.75 -6.07 -19.66
C ILE A 30 -0.75 -5.60 -18.58
N PRO A 31 -0.43 -4.31 -18.48
CA PRO A 31 0.47 -3.84 -17.43
C PRO A 31 -0.16 -3.99 -16.04
N VAL A 32 0.69 -4.30 -15.05
CA VAL A 32 0.33 -4.34 -13.63
C VAL A 32 0.80 -3.05 -12.96
N ILE A 33 -0.07 -2.44 -12.18
CA ILE A 33 0.23 -1.29 -11.30
C ILE A 33 -0.07 -1.75 -9.88
N GLU A 34 0.95 -1.89 -9.07
CA GLU A 34 0.78 -2.37 -7.69
C GLU A 34 0.32 -1.24 -6.79
N ASP A 35 -0.84 -1.38 -6.15
CA ASP A 35 -1.22 -0.53 -5.03
C ASP A 35 -0.61 -1.10 -3.74
N ALA A 36 0.60 -0.66 -3.44
CA ALA A 36 1.35 -1.02 -2.24
C ALA A 36 1.23 0.05 -1.14
N ALA A 37 0.14 0.84 -1.15
CA ALA A 37 -0.10 1.89 -0.16
C ALA A 37 -0.11 1.37 1.28
N GLU A 38 -0.46 0.11 1.48
CA GLU A 38 -0.46 -0.58 2.77
C GLU A 38 0.63 -1.66 2.86
N GLY A 39 1.16 -2.08 1.71
CA GLY A 39 2.18 -3.12 1.59
C GLY A 39 3.62 -2.63 1.66
N PHE A 40 3.88 -1.43 2.20
CA PHE A 40 5.23 -0.90 2.31
C PHE A 40 6.13 -1.79 3.17
N GLY A 41 7.19 -2.34 2.56
CA GLY A 41 8.11 -3.29 3.21
C GLY A 41 7.63 -4.75 3.22
N SER A 42 6.38 -5.04 2.88
CA SER A 42 5.92 -6.43 2.67
C SER A 42 6.65 -7.09 1.52
N ARG A 43 6.77 -8.42 1.57
CA ARG A 43 7.48 -9.20 0.57
C ARG A 43 6.66 -10.41 0.10
N TYR A 44 6.82 -10.73 -1.16
CA TYR A 44 6.36 -11.99 -1.74
C TYR A 44 7.54 -12.74 -2.31
N LYS A 45 7.79 -13.98 -1.86
CA LYS A 45 8.97 -14.77 -2.23
C LYS A 45 10.30 -13.99 -2.06
N GLY A 46 10.41 -13.21 -0.98
CA GLY A 46 11.58 -12.39 -0.66
C GLY A 46 11.72 -11.08 -1.43
N ARG A 47 10.93 -10.85 -2.48
CA ARG A 47 10.93 -9.59 -3.26
C ARG A 47 9.93 -8.60 -2.69
N VAL A 48 10.33 -7.33 -2.59
CA VAL A 48 9.51 -6.26 -2.00
C VAL A 48 8.28 -5.95 -2.87
N CYS A 49 7.12 -5.84 -2.24
CA CYS A 49 5.88 -5.40 -2.88
C CYS A 49 6.00 -3.98 -3.45
N GLY A 50 5.35 -3.72 -4.58
CA GLY A 50 5.50 -2.47 -5.34
C GLY A 50 6.61 -2.53 -6.39
N THR A 51 7.32 -3.67 -6.52
CA THR A 51 8.42 -3.82 -7.50
C THR A 51 8.17 -4.89 -8.56
N PHE A 52 7.05 -5.59 -8.53
CA PHE A 52 6.71 -6.67 -9.48
C PHE A 52 6.10 -6.13 -10.78
N GLY A 53 5.21 -5.14 -10.67
CA GLY A 53 4.52 -4.55 -11.79
C GLY A 53 5.32 -3.49 -12.53
N LYS A 54 4.66 -2.86 -13.51
CA LYS A 54 5.25 -1.73 -14.25
C LYS A 54 5.42 -0.50 -13.36
N TYR A 55 4.48 -0.28 -12.43
CA TYR A 55 4.52 0.80 -11.44
C TYR A 55 4.13 0.25 -10.07
N GLY A 56 4.67 0.83 -9.01
CA GLY A 56 4.27 0.58 -7.64
C GLY A 56 3.93 1.87 -6.91
N VAL A 57 2.77 1.92 -6.27
CA VAL A 57 2.27 3.08 -5.52
C VAL A 57 2.52 2.88 -4.04
N LEU A 58 3.15 3.85 -3.40
CA LEU A 58 3.38 3.90 -1.96
C LEU A 58 2.64 5.08 -1.36
N SER A 59 2.10 4.91 -0.15
CA SER A 59 1.43 5.98 0.59
C SER A 59 2.18 6.31 1.87
N PHE A 60 2.28 7.60 2.17
CA PHE A 60 2.83 8.15 3.41
C PHE A 60 1.80 9.01 4.14
N ASN A 61 0.51 8.64 4.01
CA ASN A 61 -0.57 9.27 4.76
C ASN A 61 -0.38 9.08 6.27
N GLY A 62 -1.13 9.85 7.09
CA GLY A 62 -0.95 9.92 8.53
C GLY A 62 -0.96 8.59 9.29
N ASN A 63 -1.71 7.60 8.78
CA ASN A 63 -1.89 6.30 9.41
C ASN A 63 -1.07 5.15 8.78
N LYS A 64 -0.18 5.42 7.83
CA LYS A 64 0.60 4.38 7.14
C LYS A 64 1.81 3.93 7.95
N MET A 65 2.48 2.87 7.50
CA MET A 65 3.67 2.27 8.15
C MET A 65 4.74 3.32 8.49
N ILE A 66 4.95 4.27 7.61
CA ILE A 66 5.65 5.53 7.86
C ILE A 66 4.78 6.68 7.33
N THR A 67 4.93 7.86 7.91
CA THR A 67 4.09 9.01 7.55
C THR A 67 4.90 10.25 7.23
N THR A 68 4.39 11.03 6.28
CA THR A 68 4.80 12.41 6.01
C THR A 68 3.64 13.39 6.18
N SER A 69 2.62 13.01 6.98
CA SER A 69 1.31 13.64 7.10
C SER A 69 0.43 13.47 5.85
N GLY A 70 1.00 13.47 4.68
CA GLY A 70 0.35 13.25 3.40
C GLY A 70 1.39 12.99 2.32
N GLY A 71 0.93 12.63 1.12
CA GLY A 71 1.79 12.29 0.00
C GLY A 71 2.08 10.80 -0.13
N GLY A 72 2.99 10.48 -1.01
CA GLY A 72 3.36 9.11 -1.36
C GLY A 72 4.54 9.10 -2.32
N ALA A 73 4.84 7.93 -2.86
CA ALA A 73 5.84 7.76 -3.88
C ALA A 73 5.34 6.82 -4.98
N LEU A 74 5.84 7.02 -6.19
CA LEU A 74 5.63 6.13 -7.31
C LEU A 74 6.97 5.50 -7.72
N ILE A 75 7.02 4.18 -7.69
CA ILE A 75 8.12 3.39 -8.23
C ILE A 75 7.90 3.31 -9.74
N CYS A 76 8.84 3.82 -10.50
CA CYS A 76 8.80 3.84 -11.96
C CYS A 76 9.76 2.80 -12.55
N PRO A 77 9.47 2.24 -13.75
CA PRO A 77 10.31 1.24 -14.38
C PRO A 77 11.69 1.79 -14.80
N ASP A 78 11.73 3.07 -15.17
CA ASP A 78 12.93 3.72 -15.69
C ASP A 78 12.92 5.24 -15.48
N ALA A 79 14.01 5.89 -15.84
CA ALA A 79 14.19 7.34 -15.69
C ALA A 79 13.28 8.16 -16.64
N GLU A 80 12.90 7.61 -17.79
CA GLU A 80 12.04 8.30 -18.76
C GLU A 80 10.60 8.34 -18.24
N ALA A 81 10.07 7.22 -17.77
CA ALA A 81 8.77 7.15 -17.10
C ALA A 81 8.72 8.09 -15.88
N LYS A 82 9.80 8.10 -15.06
CA LYS A 82 9.92 9.06 -13.97
C LYS A 82 9.82 10.51 -14.44
N LYS A 83 10.53 10.86 -15.51
CA LYS A 83 10.53 12.22 -16.07
C LYS A 83 9.13 12.63 -16.54
N GLU A 84 8.42 11.72 -17.22
CA GLU A 84 7.05 11.97 -17.66
C GLU A 84 6.09 12.16 -16.49
N VAL A 85 6.15 11.28 -15.48
CA VAL A 85 5.35 11.38 -14.25
C VAL A 85 5.63 12.71 -13.53
N MET A 86 6.90 13.08 -13.39
CA MET A 86 7.29 14.35 -12.77
C MET A 86 6.78 15.56 -13.53
N PHE A 87 6.76 15.51 -14.86
CA PHE A 87 6.18 16.57 -15.67
C PHE A 87 4.70 16.80 -15.33
N TYR A 88 3.88 15.74 -15.30
CA TYR A 88 2.48 15.86 -14.92
C TYR A 88 2.27 16.20 -13.44
N ALA A 89 3.09 15.69 -12.54
CA ALA A 89 3.02 15.97 -11.10
C ALA A 89 3.49 17.39 -10.71
N THR A 90 4.12 18.10 -11.66
CA THR A 90 4.54 19.50 -11.53
C THR A 90 3.80 20.41 -12.51
N GLN A 91 2.49 20.20 -12.63
CA GLN A 91 1.54 21.03 -13.38
C GLN A 91 1.70 20.95 -14.91
N ALA A 92 2.43 19.99 -15.48
CA ALA A 92 2.72 19.89 -16.91
C ALA A 92 3.25 21.20 -17.49
N ARG A 93 4.14 21.87 -16.75
CA ARG A 93 4.74 23.12 -17.18
C ARG A 93 5.82 22.86 -18.20
N GLU A 94 5.69 23.49 -19.38
CA GLU A 94 6.68 23.45 -20.44
C GLU A 94 7.96 24.24 -20.08
N ALA A 95 9.07 23.85 -20.69
CA ALA A 95 10.39 24.44 -20.42
C ALA A 95 10.61 25.78 -21.16
N TYR A 96 9.70 26.73 -20.95
CA TYR A 96 9.83 28.11 -21.47
C TYR A 96 10.20 29.09 -20.35
N PRO A 97 10.78 30.25 -20.67
CA PRO A 97 11.06 31.29 -19.68
C PRO A 97 9.80 31.93 -19.08
N TYR A 98 8.65 31.68 -19.66
CA TYR A 98 7.32 32.08 -19.20
C TYR A 98 6.45 30.85 -18.90
N TYR A 99 5.31 31.03 -18.24
CA TYR A 99 4.37 29.95 -17.97
C TYR A 99 3.64 29.52 -19.24
N GLN A 100 3.90 28.29 -19.67
CA GLN A 100 3.24 27.67 -20.82
C GLN A 100 2.82 26.26 -20.45
N HIS A 101 1.58 25.89 -20.79
CA HIS A 101 1.00 24.59 -20.53
C HIS A 101 0.28 24.10 -21.79
N GLU A 102 0.78 23.04 -22.42
CA GLU A 102 0.14 22.39 -23.57
C GLU A 102 -0.69 21.18 -23.14
N LYS A 103 -0.43 20.68 -21.92
CA LYS A 103 -1.12 19.55 -21.32
C LYS A 103 -1.65 19.92 -19.94
N ILE A 104 -2.66 19.19 -19.48
CA ILE A 104 -3.18 19.32 -18.12
C ILE A 104 -2.29 18.52 -17.17
N GLY A 105 -1.83 19.16 -16.12
CA GLY A 105 -1.11 18.53 -15.00
C GLY A 105 -1.58 19.09 -13.67
N TYR A 106 -1.05 18.54 -12.58
CA TYR A 106 -1.48 18.86 -11.23
C TYR A 106 -0.29 19.13 -10.32
N ASN A 107 -0.53 19.80 -9.21
CA ASN A 107 0.48 19.98 -8.17
C ASN A 107 0.43 18.78 -7.20
N TYR A 108 1.07 17.68 -7.58
CA TYR A 108 1.13 16.45 -6.80
C TYR A 108 2.50 16.19 -6.18
N ARG A 109 3.44 17.11 -6.35
CA ARG A 109 4.78 16.93 -5.78
C ARG A 109 4.75 17.14 -4.27
N MET A 110 5.35 16.19 -3.53
CA MET A 110 5.57 16.30 -2.10
C MET A 110 6.44 17.53 -1.76
N SER A 111 6.07 18.25 -0.70
CA SER A 111 6.87 19.39 -0.21
C SER A 111 8.20 18.92 0.40
N ASN A 112 9.17 19.82 0.47
CA ASN A 112 10.47 19.54 1.10
C ASN A 112 10.33 19.20 2.59
N ILE A 113 9.35 19.80 3.29
CA ILE A 113 9.07 19.52 4.70
C ILE A 113 8.60 18.07 4.84
N CYS A 114 7.58 17.66 4.08
CA CYS A 114 7.10 16.29 4.09
C CYS A 114 8.20 15.30 3.69
N ALA A 115 8.99 15.61 2.66
CA ALA A 115 10.12 14.77 2.24
C ALA A 115 11.19 14.64 3.34
N GLY A 116 11.45 15.72 4.10
CA GLY A 116 12.36 15.71 5.25
C GLY A 116 11.87 14.79 6.37
N ILE A 117 10.57 14.84 6.70
CA ILE A 117 9.93 13.93 7.65
C ILE A 117 10.07 12.48 7.16
N GLY A 118 9.76 12.22 5.89
CA GLY A 118 9.88 10.88 5.30
C GLY A 118 11.30 10.31 5.40
N ARG A 119 12.33 11.13 5.18
CA ARG A 119 13.73 10.71 5.38
C ARG A 119 14.02 10.30 6.81
N GLY A 120 13.50 11.03 7.80
CA GLY A 120 13.59 10.65 9.21
C GLY A 120 12.85 9.35 9.51
N GLN A 121 11.63 9.19 9.01
CA GLN A 121 10.84 7.97 9.18
C GLN A 121 11.49 6.73 8.56
N MET A 122 12.20 6.88 7.44
CA MET A 122 12.94 5.78 6.81
C MET A 122 14.04 5.20 7.68
N THR A 123 14.59 5.95 8.65
CA THR A 123 15.64 5.45 9.54
C THR A 123 15.15 4.42 10.56
N VAL A 124 13.84 4.37 10.81
CA VAL A 124 13.21 3.48 11.80
C VAL A 124 12.18 2.52 11.18
N VAL A 125 12.07 2.48 9.86
CA VAL A 125 11.04 1.68 9.15
C VAL A 125 11.13 0.19 9.46
N ASP A 126 12.31 -0.36 9.54
CA ASP A 126 12.51 -1.79 9.85
C ASP A 126 12.07 -2.13 11.28
N GLU A 127 12.30 -1.22 12.23
CA GLU A 127 11.82 -1.35 13.61
C GLU A 127 10.30 -1.28 13.67
N HIS A 128 9.67 -0.38 12.91
CA HIS A 128 8.20 -0.31 12.82
C HIS A 128 7.61 -1.60 12.26
N ILE A 129 8.15 -2.12 11.15
CA ILE A 129 7.69 -3.38 10.56
C ILE A 129 7.86 -4.54 11.56
N ALA A 130 9.01 -4.63 12.23
CA ALA A 130 9.26 -5.65 13.24
C ALA A 130 8.25 -5.56 14.41
N HIS A 131 7.93 -4.34 14.84
CA HIS A 131 6.93 -4.09 15.88
C HIS A 131 5.54 -4.57 15.47
N HIS A 132 5.08 -4.26 14.25
CA HIS A 132 3.79 -4.73 13.75
C HIS A 132 3.73 -6.26 13.63
N LYS A 133 4.81 -6.91 13.20
CA LYS A 133 4.93 -8.36 13.19
C LYS A 133 4.88 -8.96 14.60
N HIS A 134 5.52 -8.31 15.56
CA HIS A 134 5.44 -8.70 16.96
C HIS A 134 4.02 -8.60 17.52
N LEU A 135 3.31 -7.49 17.22
CA LEU A 135 1.90 -7.34 17.59
C LEU A 135 1.02 -8.46 17.03
N CYS A 136 1.22 -8.84 15.76
CA CYS A 136 0.53 -9.98 15.18
C CYS A 136 0.79 -11.28 15.96
N GLY A 137 2.04 -11.51 16.40
CA GLY A 137 2.39 -12.63 17.27
C GLY A 137 1.62 -12.62 18.60
N LEU A 138 1.52 -11.46 19.25
CA LEU A 138 0.75 -11.30 20.48
C LEU A 138 -0.75 -11.56 20.26
N TYR A 139 -1.34 -11.06 19.17
CA TYR A 139 -2.74 -11.37 18.84
C TYR A 139 -2.95 -12.86 18.60
N ARG A 140 -2.02 -13.54 17.94
CA ARG A 140 -2.08 -14.99 17.74
C ARG A 140 -2.14 -15.74 19.08
N GLU A 141 -1.31 -15.35 20.04
CA GLU A 141 -1.29 -15.96 21.37
C GLU A 141 -2.58 -15.65 22.16
N LEU A 142 -3.02 -14.39 22.15
CA LEU A 142 -4.21 -13.96 22.91
C LEU A 142 -5.52 -14.50 22.35
N LEU A 143 -5.59 -14.76 21.05
CA LEU A 143 -6.81 -15.23 20.37
C LEU A 143 -6.80 -16.75 20.13
N ALA A 144 -5.75 -17.47 20.54
CA ALA A 144 -5.58 -18.89 20.25
C ALA A 144 -6.76 -19.77 20.74
N ASP A 145 -7.34 -19.43 21.90
CA ASP A 145 -8.43 -20.17 22.52
C ASP A 145 -9.80 -19.48 22.37
N VAL A 146 -9.90 -18.45 21.52
CA VAL A 146 -11.15 -17.73 21.29
C VAL A 146 -11.89 -18.34 20.11
N GLU A 147 -12.96 -19.08 20.39
CA GLU A 147 -13.80 -19.69 19.36
C GLU A 147 -14.47 -18.63 18.46
N GLY A 148 -14.57 -18.94 17.18
CA GLY A 148 -15.25 -18.10 16.20
C GLY A 148 -14.45 -16.89 15.72
N ILE A 149 -13.19 -16.76 16.11
CA ILE A 149 -12.27 -15.72 15.63
C ILE A 149 -11.08 -16.37 14.94
N THR A 150 -10.82 -15.97 13.72
CA THR A 150 -9.63 -16.40 12.95
C THR A 150 -8.77 -15.19 12.62
N LEU A 151 -7.52 -15.17 13.09
CA LEU A 151 -6.55 -14.13 12.75
C LEU A 151 -6.14 -14.25 11.28
N HIS A 152 -6.12 -13.13 10.56
CA HIS A 152 -5.64 -13.08 9.19
C HIS A 152 -4.11 -13.07 9.15
N GLU A 153 -3.52 -14.16 8.70
CA GLU A 153 -2.08 -14.36 8.70
C GLU A 153 -1.54 -14.68 7.29
N ASN A 154 -0.21 -14.74 7.17
CA ASN A 154 0.44 -15.15 5.93
C ASN A 154 -0.06 -16.55 5.48
N PRO A 155 -0.59 -16.70 4.27
CA PRO A 155 -1.14 -17.97 3.80
C PRO A 155 -0.09 -19.09 3.66
N SER A 156 1.18 -18.71 3.46
CA SER A 156 2.33 -19.63 3.37
C SER A 156 3.64 -18.89 3.58
N GLY A 157 4.75 -19.60 3.63
CA GLY A 157 6.10 -19.01 3.73
C GLY A 157 6.54 -18.16 2.52
N CYS A 158 5.74 -18.11 1.46
CA CYS A 158 5.98 -17.20 0.32
C CYS A 158 5.56 -15.75 0.62
N TYR A 159 4.69 -15.56 1.61
CA TYR A 159 4.15 -14.26 2.01
C TYR A 159 4.88 -13.77 3.25
N ASP A 160 5.24 -12.50 3.25
CA ASP A 160 5.81 -11.79 4.40
C ASP A 160 5.15 -10.43 4.52
N SER A 161 3.99 -10.40 5.17
CA SER A 161 3.22 -9.18 5.42
C SER A 161 3.95 -8.29 6.42
N ASN A 162 3.85 -6.98 6.22
CA ASN A 162 4.25 -6.00 7.23
C ASN A 162 3.25 -5.89 8.40
N TYR A 163 2.07 -6.53 8.27
CA TYR A 163 0.96 -6.44 9.22
C TYR A 163 0.61 -5.01 9.61
N TRP A 164 0.52 -4.12 8.60
CA TRP A 164 0.10 -2.72 8.82
C TRP A 164 -1.16 -2.63 9.66
N LEU A 165 -2.15 -3.51 9.41
CA LEU A 165 -3.26 -3.76 10.31
C LEU A 165 -3.36 -5.25 10.62
N ASN A 166 -3.61 -5.56 11.89
CA ASN A 166 -4.00 -6.90 12.31
C ASN A 166 -5.52 -7.02 12.18
N THR A 167 -5.98 -7.97 11.40
CA THR A 167 -7.40 -8.19 11.09
C THR A 167 -7.81 -9.59 11.48
N VAL A 168 -9.08 -9.75 11.81
CA VAL A 168 -9.69 -11.04 12.14
C VAL A 168 -10.90 -11.30 11.26
N LEU A 169 -11.15 -12.56 10.98
CA LEU A 169 -12.42 -13.04 10.44
C LEU A 169 -13.26 -13.54 11.61
N LEU A 170 -14.53 -13.18 11.61
CA LEU A 170 -15.51 -13.62 12.57
C LEU A 170 -16.38 -14.70 11.94
N ASP A 171 -16.68 -15.75 12.66
CA ASP A 171 -17.65 -16.75 12.21
C ASP A 171 -19.04 -16.12 12.07
N GLU A 172 -19.80 -16.55 11.09
CA GLU A 172 -21.15 -16.02 10.79
C GLU A 172 -22.13 -16.11 11.96
N ASN A 173 -21.88 -17.01 12.91
CA ASN A 173 -22.72 -17.23 14.09
C ASN A 173 -22.37 -16.31 15.28
N LEU A 174 -21.29 -15.54 15.17
CA LEU A 174 -20.90 -14.59 16.23
C LEU A 174 -21.69 -13.28 16.07
N HIS A 175 -22.56 -13.02 17.04
CA HIS A 175 -23.25 -11.74 17.15
C HIS A 175 -22.33 -10.69 17.80
N VAL A 176 -21.45 -10.08 17.00
CA VAL A 176 -20.56 -8.99 17.46
C VAL A 176 -21.11 -7.68 16.94
N LYS A 177 -21.30 -6.71 17.82
CA LYS A 177 -21.60 -5.34 17.42
C LYS A 177 -20.39 -4.70 16.80
N GLY A 178 -20.49 -4.29 15.54
CA GLY A 178 -19.44 -3.54 14.87
C GLY A 178 -19.35 -2.10 15.40
N ARG A 179 -18.19 -1.48 15.22
CA ARG A 179 -17.95 -0.07 15.63
C ARG A 179 -18.99 0.92 15.07
N SER A 180 -19.53 0.66 13.89
CA SER A 180 -20.58 1.47 13.28
C SER A 180 -21.90 1.39 14.02
N GLU A 181 -22.18 0.29 14.72
CA GLU A 181 -23.40 0.12 15.53
C GLU A 181 -23.28 0.81 16.89
N GLU A 182 -22.08 0.88 17.46
CA GLU A 182 -21.81 1.63 18.69
C GLU A 182 -22.05 3.14 18.49
N HIS A 183 -21.59 3.69 17.37
CA HIS A 183 -21.80 5.11 17.06
C HIS A 183 -23.25 5.46 16.74
N THR A 184 -24.05 4.51 16.26
CA THR A 184 -25.49 4.76 15.99
C THR A 184 -26.30 4.78 17.28
N SER A 185 -25.89 4.08 18.33
CA SER A 185 -26.58 4.08 19.63
C SER A 185 -26.27 5.31 20.49
N GLU A 186 -25.19 6.03 20.24
CA GLU A 186 -24.85 7.27 20.94
C GLU A 186 -25.53 8.52 20.33
N LEU A 187 -26.12 8.39 19.13
CA LEU A 187 -26.80 9.46 18.41
C LEU A 187 -28.36 9.40 18.54
N GLN A 188 -28.89 8.45 19.30
CA GLN A 188 -30.30 8.32 19.66
C GLN A 188 -30.53 8.76 21.12
#